data_a96f92321cb82baf68ead8d25d9097f0
#
_entry.id   a96f92321cb82baf68ead8d25d9097f0
#
_cell.length_a   1.000
_cell.length_b   1.000
_cell.length_c   1.000
_cell.angle_alpha   90.00
_cell.angle_beta   90.00
_cell.angle_gamma   90.00
#
_symmetry.space_group_name_H-M   'P 1'
#
loop_
_entity.id
_entity.type
_entity.pdbx_description
1 polymer ?
#
loop_
_entity_poly.entity_id
_entity_poly.type
_entity_poly.pdbx_seq_one_letter_code
_entity_poly.pdbx_strand_id
1 'polypeptide(L)'
;MYRHFRKLTSALLTAALLLTSLGMGSASAAGNETIDSFSKAKKMLERQVYFDHRVTLYCGAPFDEKKNIDLPDGFYTEKHQKRAYKVEWEHAVPAENFGRAFEEWREGHPQCVSKGKPFKGRKCAEKVNMEYRHMQADMYNLFPAIGAVNAVRGNKQYSELPSAKAAFGTCEAKVDGNRFEPPVRSKGQVARAALYMADSYDKYRLSRQQEQLFNAWNKMYPVDQWECTRAKRIERLQGNENRFVKNPCQQAGLW
;
A
#
# COMPACT_ATOMS: atom_id res chain seq x y z
N MET A 1 -40.09 -33.83 79.29
CA MET A 1 -40.46 -33.88 77.89
C MET A 1 -39.93 -32.62 77.20
N TYR A 2 -38.71 -32.62 76.69
CA TYR A 2 -38.03 -31.45 76.03
C TYR A 2 -37.75 -31.79 74.59
N ARG A 3 -38.36 -31.03 73.65
CA ARG A 3 -38.12 -31.12 72.22
C ARG A 3 -37.01 -30.13 71.83
N HIS A 4 -35.89 -30.63 71.29
CA HIS A 4 -34.82 -29.85 70.72
C HIS A 4 -35.16 -29.48 69.26
N PHE A 5 -35.28 -28.18 69.00
CA PHE A 5 -35.30 -27.63 67.63
C PHE A 5 -33.84 -27.46 67.13
N ARG A 6 -33.47 -28.19 66.09
CA ARG A 6 -32.26 -27.97 65.34
C ARG A 6 -32.51 -26.89 64.30
N LYS A 7 -31.78 -25.79 64.37
CA LYS A 7 -31.72 -24.76 63.34
C LYS A 7 -30.77 -25.19 62.24
N LEU A 8 -31.27 -25.37 61.02
CA LEU A 8 -30.44 -25.49 59.80
C LEU A 8 -30.11 -24.11 59.31
N THR A 9 -28.85 -23.75 59.30
CA THR A 9 -28.30 -22.58 58.65
C THR A 9 -27.93 -22.94 57.21
N SER A 10 -28.70 -22.41 56.24
CA SER A 10 -28.36 -22.51 54.82
C SER A 10 -27.28 -21.48 54.51
N ALA A 11 -26.11 -21.97 54.13
CA ALA A 11 -25.05 -21.14 53.58
C ALA A 11 -25.29 -20.98 52.06
N LEU A 12 -25.64 -19.78 51.62
CA LEU A 12 -25.70 -19.38 50.22
C LEU A 12 -24.27 -19.09 49.73
N LEU A 13 -23.70 -19.98 48.91
CA LEU A 13 -22.50 -19.72 48.15
C LEU A 13 -22.88 -18.87 46.92
N THR A 14 -22.59 -17.60 46.95
CA THR A 14 -22.60 -16.73 45.75
C THR A 14 -21.30 -16.92 44.98
N ALA A 15 -21.36 -17.69 43.88
CA ALA A 15 -20.27 -17.78 42.92
C ALA A 15 -20.28 -16.50 42.04
N ALA A 16 -19.32 -15.62 42.29
CA ALA A 16 -19.07 -14.45 41.43
C ALA A 16 -18.34 -14.94 40.16
N LEU A 17 -19.06 -15.03 39.02
CA LEU A 17 -18.44 -15.17 37.71
C LEU A 17 -17.71 -13.86 37.34
N LEU A 18 -16.41 -13.86 37.46
CA LEU A 18 -15.54 -12.85 36.84
C LEU A 18 -15.50 -13.10 35.32
N LEU A 19 -16.34 -12.39 34.57
CA LEU A 19 -16.18 -12.26 33.11
C LEU A 19 -14.95 -11.39 32.85
N THR A 20 -13.82 -12.03 32.62
CA THR A 20 -12.66 -11.38 31.98
C THR A 20 -13.00 -11.14 30.52
N SER A 21 -13.44 -9.93 30.19
CA SER A 21 -13.50 -9.45 28.81
C SER A 21 -12.06 -9.38 28.28
N LEU A 22 -11.61 -10.44 27.61
CA LEU A 22 -10.47 -10.39 26.72
C LEU A 22 -10.82 -9.37 25.61
N GLY A 23 -10.36 -8.15 25.78
CA GLY A 23 -10.35 -7.17 24.71
C GLY A 23 -9.56 -7.77 23.56
N MET A 24 -10.24 -8.21 22.50
CA MET A 24 -9.63 -8.47 21.21
C MET A 24 -9.13 -7.12 20.68
N GLY A 25 -7.95 -6.70 21.12
CA GLY A 25 -7.20 -5.69 20.42
C GLY A 25 -6.99 -6.22 19.02
N SER A 26 -7.57 -5.56 18.02
CA SER A 26 -7.23 -5.83 16.61
C SER A 26 -5.72 -5.65 16.50
N ALA A 27 -4.97 -6.74 16.40
CA ALA A 27 -3.57 -6.67 16.07
C ALA A 27 -3.50 -5.96 14.72
N SER A 28 -2.88 -4.77 14.70
CA SER A 28 -2.54 -4.09 13.45
C SER A 28 -1.71 -5.07 12.63
N ALA A 29 -2.04 -5.24 11.35
CA ALA A 29 -1.23 -6.09 10.49
C ALA A 29 0.19 -5.50 10.45
N ALA A 30 1.20 -6.33 10.74
CA ALA A 30 2.58 -5.86 10.64
C ALA A 30 2.90 -5.54 9.17
N GLY A 31 3.56 -4.41 8.93
CA GLY A 31 4.08 -4.05 7.62
C GLY A 31 5.29 -4.90 7.22
N ASN A 32 6.00 -4.47 6.20
CA ASN A 32 7.27 -5.07 5.81
C ASN A 32 8.35 -4.81 6.88
N GLU A 33 8.92 -5.88 7.44
CA GLU A 33 10.03 -5.82 8.40
C GLU A 33 11.28 -6.55 7.90
N THR A 34 11.22 -7.17 6.73
CA THR A 34 12.26 -8.06 6.22
C THR A 34 13.07 -7.47 5.06
N ILE A 35 12.48 -6.56 4.30
CA ILE A 35 13.09 -5.96 3.11
C ILE A 35 13.34 -4.48 3.39
N ASP A 36 14.59 -4.13 3.66
CA ASP A 36 15.04 -2.80 4.03
C ASP A 36 15.61 -1.97 2.88
N SER A 37 15.50 -2.44 1.64
CA SER A 37 16.08 -1.79 0.46
C SER A 37 15.08 -1.73 -0.69
N PHE A 38 14.74 -0.52 -1.10
CA PHE A 38 13.90 -0.29 -2.29
C PHE A 38 14.49 -0.93 -3.55
N SER A 39 15.82 -0.91 -3.71
CA SER A 39 16.48 -1.57 -4.84
C SER A 39 16.36 -3.09 -4.79
N LYS A 40 16.41 -3.69 -3.58
CA LYS A 40 16.18 -5.14 -3.38
C LYS A 40 14.73 -5.49 -3.69
N ALA A 41 13.76 -4.74 -3.14
CA ALA A 41 12.34 -4.94 -3.41
C ALA A 41 12.01 -4.91 -4.91
N LYS A 42 12.54 -3.93 -5.64
CA LYS A 42 12.36 -3.84 -7.10
C LYS A 42 12.87 -5.07 -7.85
N LYS A 43 14.06 -5.58 -7.49
CA LYS A 43 14.62 -6.80 -8.11
C LYS A 43 13.77 -8.04 -7.78
N MET A 44 13.26 -8.14 -6.56
CA MET A 44 12.38 -9.26 -6.17
C MET A 44 11.04 -9.20 -6.92
N LEU A 45 10.43 -8.02 -7.01
CA LEU A 45 9.22 -7.81 -7.81
C LEU A 45 9.44 -8.20 -9.27
N GLU A 46 10.52 -7.73 -9.89
CA GLU A 46 10.85 -8.01 -11.29
C GLU A 46 11.04 -9.51 -11.57
N ARG A 47 11.80 -10.20 -10.71
CA ARG A 47 12.27 -11.57 -10.95
C ARG A 47 11.38 -12.66 -10.39
N GLN A 48 10.59 -12.36 -9.34
CA GLN A 48 9.86 -13.37 -8.57
C GLN A 48 8.36 -13.09 -8.48
N VAL A 49 7.93 -11.85 -8.74
CA VAL A 49 6.51 -11.48 -8.69
C VAL A 49 5.97 -11.30 -10.11
N TYR A 50 6.60 -10.48 -10.94
CA TYR A 50 6.13 -10.08 -12.27
C TYR A 50 6.79 -10.82 -13.44
N PHE A 51 7.56 -11.88 -13.19
CA PHE A 51 8.35 -12.57 -14.22
C PHE A 51 7.51 -13.15 -15.38
N ASP A 52 6.26 -13.51 -15.12
CA ASP A 52 5.29 -14.08 -16.06
C ASP A 52 4.07 -13.18 -16.31
N HIS A 53 3.99 -12.02 -15.68
CA HIS A 53 2.90 -11.05 -15.85
C HIS A 53 3.45 -9.62 -15.88
N ARG A 54 4.09 -9.28 -16.97
CA ARG A 54 4.75 -7.98 -17.17
C ARG A 54 3.78 -6.95 -17.73
N VAL A 55 2.87 -6.44 -16.88
CA VAL A 55 1.84 -5.46 -17.23
C VAL A 55 1.86 -4.31 -16.23
N THR A 56 1.80 -3.08 -16.74
CA THR A 56 1.82 -1.86 -15.91
C THR A 56 0.48 -1.60 -15.23
N LEU A 57 0.52 -1.01 -14.01
CA LEU A 57 -0.65 -0.76 -13.16
C LEU A 57 -1.72 0.08 -13.86
N TYR A 58 -1.39 1.30 -14.24
CA TYR A 58 -2.39 2.26 -14.71
C TYR A 58 -2.89 1.94 -16.12
N CYS A 59 -2.01 1.86 -17.08
CA CYS A 59 -2.37 1.79 -18.48
C CYS A 59 -2.48 0.36 -19.05
N GLY A 60 -2.12 -0.66 -18.27
CA GLY A 60 -2.13 -2.04 -18.75
C GLY A 60 -1.13 -2.34 -19.86
N ALA A 61 -0.13 -1.49 -20.04
CA ALA A 61 0.88 -1.66 -21.06
C ALA A 61 1.79 -2.86 -20.73
N PRO A 62 2.03 -3.77 -21.68
CA PRO A 62 3.01 -4.84 -21.50
C PRO A 62 4.44 -4.29 -21.52
N PHE A 63 5.38 -5.03 -20.91
CA PHE A 63 6.79 -4.70 -20.95
C PHE A 63 7.68 -5.94 -20.99
N ASP A 64 8.86 -5.80 -21.55
CA ASP A 64 9.85 -6.88 -21.67
C ASP A 64 10.73 -7.03 -20.40
N GLU A 65 11.63 -8.03 -20.42
CA GLU A 65 12.58 -8.29 -19.34
C GLU A 65 13.58 -7.15 -19.11
N LYS A 66 13.83 -6.34 -20.14
CA LYS A 66 14.69 -5.15 -20.08
C LYS A 66 13.92 -3.92 -19.63
N LYS A 67 12.63 -4.09 -19.25
CA LYS A 67 11.72 -3.04 -18.83
C LYS A 67 11.41 -2.01 -19.94
N ASN A 68 11.50 -2.40 -21.19
CA ASN A 68 10.99 -1.61 -22.29
C ASN A 68 9.47 -1.81 -22.36
N ILE A 69 8.74 -0.73 -22.47
CA ILE A 69 7.28 -0.74 -22.55
C ILE A 69 6.86 -0.78 -24.01
N ASP A 70 5.94 -1.67 -24.32
CA ASP A 70 5.12 -1.64 -25.51
C ASP A 70 3.92 -0.73 -25.21
N LEU A 71 3.96 0.48 -25.79
CA LEU A 71 2.95 1.50 -25.50
C LEU A 71 1.63 1.13 -26.19
N PRO A 72 0.48 1.26 -25.50
CA PRO A 72 -0.81 1.03 -26.11
C PRO A 72 -1.05 1.99 -27.31
N ASP A 73 -1.74 1.50 -28.33
CA ASP A 73 -2.15 2.33 -29.45
C ASP A 73 -2.89 3.57 -28.99
N GLY A 74 -2.51 4.74 -29.51
CA GLY A 74 -3.08 6.02 -29.10
C GLY A 74 -2.62 6.54 -27.74
N PHE A 75 -1.64 5.91 -27.09
CA PHE A 75 -1.01 6.49 -25.91
C PHE A 75 -0.28 7.79 -26.29
N TYR A 76 -0.50 8.82 -25.49
CA TYR A 76 0.13 10.12 -25.68
C TYR A 76 0.56 10.71 -24.34
N THR A 77 1.62 11.51 -24.31
CA THR A 77 2.02 12.29 -23.15
C THR A 77 2.73 13.58 -23.60
N GLU A 78 2.30 14.71 -23.05
CA GLU A 78 2.96 16.01 -23.28
C GLU A 78 4.31 16.10 -22.59
N LYS A 79 4.43 15.48 -21.41
CA LYS A 79 5.59 15.59 -20.53
C LYS A 79 6.28 14.25 -20.38
N HIS A 80 7.60 14.28 -20.11
CA HIS A 80 8.38 13.09 -19.80
C HIS A 80 8.39 12.01 -20.91
N GLN A 81 8.30 12.40 -22.18
CA GLN A 81 8.17 11.49 -23.33
C GLN A 81 9.21 10.37 -23.34
N LYS A 82 10.49 10.68 -23.05
CA LYS A 82 11.55 9.66 -22.98
C LYS A 82 11.32 8.60 -21.89
N ARG A 83 10.62 8.96 -20.82
CA ARG A 83 10.28 8.03 -19.73
C ARG A 83 9.08 7.12 -20.07
N ALA A 84 8.31 7.41 -21.10
CA ALA A 84 7.18 6.59 -21.53
C ALA A 84 7.59 5.17 -21.95
N TYR A 85 8.79 5.01 -22.47
CA TYR A 85 9.28 3.72 -22.99
C TYR A 85 9.95 2.84 -21.93
N LYS A 86 9.95 3.22 -20.66
CA LYS A 86 10.57 2.46 -19.57
C LYS A 86 9.65 2.30 -18.38
N VAL A 87 9.70 1.10 -17.80
CA VAL A 87 9.05 0.82 -16.52
C VAL A 87 9.76 1.58 -15.42
N GLU A 88 8.97 2.26 -14.60
CA GLU A 88 9.37 2.75 -13.29
C GLU A 88 8.50 2.11 -12.21
N TRP A 89 9.09 1.90 -11.05
CA TRP A 89 8.36 1.35 -9.92
C TRP A 89 7.64 2.48 -9.18
N GLU A 90 6.33 2.43 -9.29
CA GLU A 90 5.39 3.37 -8.68
C GLU A 90 5.13 2.98 -7.23
N HIS A 91 5.18 3.95 -6.34
CA HIS A 91 4.59 3.85 -5.01
C HIS A 91 3.12 4.27 -5.09
N ALA A 92 2.17 3.34 -4.98
CA ALA A 92 0.74 3.69 -4.98
C ALA A 92 0.43 4.72 -3.88
N VAL A 93 0.93 4.53 -2.66
CA VAL A 93 1.06 5.59 -1.66
C VAL A 93 2.42 6.24 -1.83
N PRO A 94 2.52 7.51 -2.26
CA PRO A 94 3.80 8.18 -2.49
C PRO A 94 4.72 8.13 -1.28
N ALA A 95 6.00 7.87 -1.53
CA ALA A 95 7.01 7.85 -0.47
C ALA A 95 7.10 9.17 0.31
N GLU A 96 6.72 10.29 -0.29
CA GLU A 96 6.62 11.59 0.38
C GLU A 96 5.49 11.61 1.42
N ASN A 97 4.35 10.95 1.16
CA ASN A 97 3.18 11.02 2.03
C ASN A 97 3.45 10.40 3.41
N PHE A 98 4.15 9.26 3.46
CA PHE A 98 4.60 8.69 4.72
C PHE A 98 5.97 9.23 5.16
N GLY A 99 6.83 9.62 4.22
CA GLY A 99 8.17 10.15 4.51
C GLY A 99 8.14 11.41 5.38
N ARG A 100 7.15 12.29 5.15
CA ARG A 100 6.97 13.51 5.94
C ARG A 100 6.65 13.27 7.43
N ALA A 101 6.27 12.06 7.83
CA ALA A 101 6.10 11.69 9.23
C ALA A 101 7.44 11.51 9.97
N PHE A 102 8.53 11.31 9.23
CA PHE A 102 9.87 11.13 9.79
C PHE A 102 10.63 12.45 9.94
N GLU A 103 11.30 12.62 11.07
CA GLU A 103 12.08 13.83 11.36
C GLU A 103 13.23 14.00 10.35
N GLU A 104 13.92 12.92 10.01
CA GLU A 104 15.03 12.92 9.07
C GLU A 104 14.63 13.38 7.66
N TRP A 105 13.36 13.16 7.29
CA TRP A 105 12.81 13.68 6.05
C TRP A 105 12.60 15.20 6.12
N ARG A 106 12.06 15.71 7.24
CA ARG A 106 11.70 17.12 7.37
C ARG A 106 12.91 17.99 7.72
N GLU A 107 13.69 17.56 8.68
CA GLU A 107 14.75 18.38 9.30
C GLU A 107 16.15 17.95 8.87
N GLY A 108 16.33 16.69 8.47
CA GLY A 108 17.63 16.07 8.23
C GLY A 108 18.14 15.32 9.46
N HIS A 109 19.41 14.96 9.43
CA HIS A 109 20.07 14.22 10.52
C HIS A 109 21.57 14.51 10.49
N PRO A 110 22.30 14.53 11.63
CA PRO A 110 23.74 14.80 11.65
C PRO A 110 24.58 13.93 10.72
N GLN A 111 24.17 12.68 10.48
CA GLN A 111 24.81 11.78 9.53
C GLN A 111 24.48 12.09 8.06
N CYS A 112 23.48 12.94 7.79
CA CYS A 112 23.04 13.29 6.44
C CYS A 112 23.87 14.45 5.89
N VAL A 113 25.18 14.21 5.71
CA VAL A 113 26.12 15.15 5.12
C VAL A 113 26.76 14.52 3.87
N SER A 114 26.87 15.30 2.80
CA SER A 114 27.56 14.93 1.58
C SER A 114 28.47 16.08 1.12
N LYS A 115 29.76 15.81 0.98
CA LYS A 115 30.79 16.83 0.63
C LYS A 115 30.71 18.07 1.53
N GLY A 116 30.55 17.88 2.85
CA GLY A 116 30.44 18.94 3.85
C GLY A 116 29.09 19.68 3.87
N LYS A 117 28.13 19.33 3.01
CA LYS A 117 26.80 19.97 2.95
C LYS A 117 25.73 19.06 3.55
N PRO A 118 24.92 19.55 4.50
CA PRO A 118 23.79 18.78 5.03
C PRO A 118 22.71 18.59 3.96
N PHE A 119 22.01 17.45 4.04
CA PHE A 119 20.85 17.18 3.19
C PHE A 119 19.73 16.55 4.02
N LYS A 120 18.50 16.66 3.52
CA LYS A 120 17.28 16.11 4.10
C LYS A 120 16.41 15.41 3.04
N GLY A 121 15.17 15.07 3.39
CA GLY A 121 14.23 14.42 2.49
C GLY A 121 14.50 12.93 2.35
N ARG A 122 14.02 12.36 1.25
CA ARG A 122 14.06 10.93 0.99
C ARG A 122 15.43 10.28 1.23
N LYS A 123 16.48 10.91 0.73
CA LYS A 123 17.85 10.37 0.84
C LYS A 123 18.34 10.30 2.29
N CYS A 124 17.96 11.28 3.12
CA CYS A 124 18.34 11.26 4.52
C CYS A 124 17.57 10.18 5.28
N ALA A 125 16.24 10.14 5.16
CA ALA A 125 15.43 9.11 5.78
C ALA A 125 15.87 7.69 5.37
N GLU A 126 16.12 7.45 4.07
CA GLU A 126 16.65 6.18 3.57
C GLU A 126 18.01 5.81 4.16
N LYS A 127 18.87 6.81 4.41
CA LYS A 127 20.22 6.58 4.95
C LYS A 127 20.19 6.16 6.42
N VAL A 128 19.33 6.75 7.24
CA VAL A 128 19.45 6.66 8.71
C VAL A 128 18.25 6.07 9.44
N ASN A 129 17.09 5.91 8.77
CA ASN A 129 15.87 5.45 9.41
C ASN A 129 15.42 4.09 8.84
N MET A 130 15.44 3.05 9.67
CA MET A 130 15.11 1.68 9.27
C MET A 130 13.62 1.51 8.98
N GLU A 131 12.73 2.11 9.79
CA GLU A 131 11.29 2.06 9.57
C GLU A 131 10.91 2.67 8.22
N TYR A 132 11.50 3.84 7.89
CA TYR A 132 11.32 4.44 6.56
C TYR A 132 11.80 3.52 5.43
N ARG A 133 12.94 2.86 5.61
CA ARG A 133 13.49 1.90 4.63
C ARG A 133 12.53 0.74 4.40
N HIS A 134 11.93 0.20 5.44
CA HIS A 134 10.93 -0.86 5.35
C HIS A 134 9.67 -0.38 4.62
N MET A 135 9.15 0.80 4.98
CA MET A 135 7.96 1.37 4.33
C MET A 135 8.17 1.63 2.83
N GLN A 136 9.31 2.20 2.43
CA GLN A 136 9.58 2.47 1.01
C GLN A 136 9.90 1.20 0.20
N ALA A 137 10.27 0.11 0.85
CA ALA A 137 10.57 -1.17 0.22
C ALA A 137 9.39 -2.15 0.25
N ASP A 138 8.25 -1.76 0.83
CA ASP A 138 7.08 -2.62 0.93
C ASP A 138 6.49 -2.91 -0.46
N MET A 139 6.55 -4.19 -0.84
CA MET A 139 6.15 -4.64 -2.17
C MET A 139 4.64 -4.55 -2.43
N TYR A 140 3.79 -4.53 -1.39
CA TYR A 140 2.36 -4.31 -1.57
C TYR A 140 2.03 -2.89 -2.06
N ASN A 141 2.91 -1.93 -1.80
CA ASN A 141 2.80 -0.55 -2.26
C ASN A 141 3.53 -0.28 -3.59
N LEU A 142 4.24 -1.26 -4.17
CA LEU A 142 5.10 -1.08 -5.35
C LEU A 142 4.51 -1.75 -6.60
N PHE A 143 4.35 -0.98 -7.67
CA PHE A 143 3.78 -1.47 -8.94
C PHE A 143 4.61 -1.01 -10.13
N PRO A 144 4.68 -1.80 -11.21
CA PRO A 144 5.28 -1.32 -12.45
C PRO A 144 4.34 -0.30 -13.11
N ALA A 145 4.88 0.82 -13.57
CA ALA A 145 4.13 1.86 -14.27
C ALA A 145 4.91 2.40 -15.47
N ILE A 146 4.20 2.97 -16.43
CA ILE A 146 4.81 3.78 -17.49
C ILE A 146 5.50 4.97 -16.83
N GLY A 147 6.82 5.15 -17.06
CA GLY A 147 7.60 6.16 -16.37
C GLY A 147 7.10 7.59 -16.57
N ALA A 148 6.49 7.92 -17.72
CA ALA A 148 5.86 9.22 -17.94
C ALA A 148 4.62 9.41 -17.04
N VAL A 149 3.77 8.38 -16.91
CA VAL A 149 2.58 8.42 -16.04
C VAL A 149 2.99 8.53 -14.58
N ASN A 150 3.97 7.72 -14.16
CA ASN A 150 4.56 7.80 -12.82
C ASN A 150 5.09 9.22 -12.50
N ALA A 151 5.81 9.82 -13.44
CA ALA A 151 6.36 11.17 -13.27
C ALA A 151 5.28 12.24 -13.11
N VAL A 152 4.23 12.18 -13.93
CA VAL A 152 3.12 13.15 -13.86
C VAL A 152 2.26 12.91 -12.62
N ARG A 153 2.02 11.64 -12.24
CA ARG A 153 1.32 11.31 -11.02
C ARG A 153 2.06 11.86 -9.79
N GLY A 154 3.38 11.63 -9.68
CA GLY A 154 4.20 12.17 -8.60
C GLY A 154 3.62 11.87 -7.21
N ASN A 155 3.31 12.92 -6.43
CA ASN A 155 2.67 12.82 -5.12
C ASN A 155 1.20 13.30 -5.10
N LYS A 156 0.56 13.41 -6.28
CA LYS A 156 -0.84 13.83 -6.39
C LYS A 156 -1.77 12.91 -5.63
N GLN A 157 -2.81 13.51 -5.04
CA GLN A 157 -3.84 12.77 -4.32
C GLN A 157 -4.79 12.06 -5.29
N TYR A 158 -5.14 10.84 -4.97
CA TYR A 158 -6.17 10.13 -5.71
C TYR A 158 -7.54 10.78 -5.50
N SER A 159 -8.30 10.88 -6.58
CA SER A 159 -9.62 11.51 -6.59
C SER A 159 -10.46 11.00 -7.76
N GLU A 160 -11.77 11.17 -7.70
CA GLU A 160 -12.63 11.12 -8.89
C GLU A 160 -12.55 12.49 -9.60
N LEU A 161 -12.41 12.47 -10.92
CA LEU A 161 -12.29 13.66 -11.78
C LEU A 161 -13.24 13.54 -12.98
N PRO A 162 -14.57 13.55 -12.76
CA PRO A 162 -15.55 13.24 -13.82
C PRO A 162 -15.48 14.20 -15.00
N SER A 163 -15.12 15.47 -14.76
CA SER A 163 -15.05 16.49 -15.81
C SER A 163 -13.68 16.61 -16.48
N ALA A 164 -12.64 15.95 -15.96
CA ALA A 164 -11.31 16.01 -16.54
C ALA A 164 -11.18 15.03 -17.72
N LYS A 165 -10.45 15.47 -18.77
CA LYS A 165 -10.09 14.62 -19.91
C LYS A 165 -8.94 13.68 -19.53
N ALA A 166 -8.83 12.55 -20.23
CA ALA A 166 -7.67 11.67 -20.16
C ALA A 166 -6.39 12.44 -20.51
N ALA A 167 -5.37 12.31 -19.67
CA ALA A 167 -4.09 13.02 -19.82
C ALA A 167 -3.07 12.24 -20.66
N PHE A 168 -3.37 10.98 -21.01
CA PHE A 168 -2.42 10.08 -21.67
C PHE A 168 -3.04 9.34 -22.86
N GLY A 169 -3.87 10.01 -23.65
CA GLY A 169 -4.54 9.42 -24.82
C GLY A 169 -5.49 8.29 -24.39
N THR A 170 -5.27 7.10 -24.93
CA THR A 170 -6.09 5.90 -24.63
C THR A 170 -5.91 5.34 -23.23
N CYS A 171 -4.85 5.74 -22.50
CA CYS A 171 -4.74 5.47 -21.07
C CYS A 171 -5.57 6.49 -20.29
N GLU A 172 -6.70 6.07 -19.76
CA GLU A 172 -7.75 6.92 -19.16
C GLU A 172 -7.36 7.57 -17.82
N ALA A 173 -6.08 7.65 -17.49
CA ALA A 173 -5.63 8.39 -16.31
C ALA A 173 -5.87 9.88 -16.50
N LYS A 174 -6.43 10.54 -15.47
CA LYS A 174 -6.78 11.96 -15.51
C LYS A 174 -6.00 12.74 -14.47
N VAL A 175 -5.72 14.01 -14.79
CA VAL A 175 -4.98 14.92 -13.92
C VAL A 175 -5.70 16.26 -13.87
N ASP A 176 -5.87 16.78 -12.65
CA ASP A 176 -6.37 18.12 -12.41
C ASP A 176 -5.66 18.70 -11.18
N GLY A 177 -4.81 19.69 -11.40
CA GLY A 177 -3.99 20.31 -10.35
C GLY A 177 -3.17 19.26 -9.58
N ASN A 178 -3.42 19.14 -8.27
CA ASN A 178 -2.77 18.16 -7.39
C ASN A 178 -3.59 16.88 -7.21
N ARG A 179 -4.48 16.55 -8.14
CA ARG A 179 -5.33 15.38 -8.10
C ARG A 179 -5.04 14.47 -9.29
N PHE A 180 -5.20 13.17 -9.07
CA PHE A 180 -4.99 12.12 -10.07
C PHE A 180 -6.12 11.10 -9.96
N GLU A 181 -6.85 10.88 -11.05
CA GLU A 181 -7.78 9.75 -11.17
C GLU A 181 -7.11 8.64 -11.95
N PRO A 182 -6.87 7.48 -11.32
CA PRO A 182 -6.33 6.33 -12.02
C PRO A 182 -7.42 5.70 -12.92
N PRO A 183 -7.04 5.02 -14.01
CA PRO A 183 -7.98 4.24 -14.81
C PRO A 183 -8.75 3.21 -13.96
N VAL A 184 -9.97 2.91 -14.37
CA VAL A 184 -10.87 1.95 -13.68
C VAL A 184 -10.16 0.66 -13.30
N ARG A 185 -9.37 0.09 -14.22
CA ARG A 185 -8.64 -1.16 -14.01
C ARG A 185 -7.68 -1.18 -12.82
N SER A 186 -7.28 -0.03 -12.30
CA SER A 186 -6.30 0.09 -11.21
C SER A 186 -6.89 0.68 -9.92
N LYS A 187 -8.12 1.18 -9.93
CA LYS A 187 -8.75 1.80 -8.75
C LYS A 187 -8.78 0.86 -7.55
N GLY A 188 -9.17 -0.41 -7.73
CA GLY A 188 -9.21 -1.40 -6.67
C GLY A 188 -7.82 -1.70 -6.08
N GLN A 189 -6.82 -1.95 -6.91
CA GLN A 189 -5.45 -2.24 -6.48
C GLN A 189 -4.83 -1.06 -5.72
N VAL A 190 -5.04 0.17 -6.22
CA VAL A 190 -4.59 1.41 -5.55
C VAL A 190 -5.27 1.57 -4.19
N ALA A 191 -6.58 1.33 -4.12
CA ALA A 191 -7.32 1.43 -2.86
C ALA A 191 -6.82 0.42 -1.83
N ARG A 192 -6.65 -0.84 -2.20
CA ARG A 192 -6.14 -1.90 -1.30
C ARG A 192 -4.70 -1.66 -0.86
N ALA A 193 -3.86 -1.07 -1.71
CA ALA A 193 -2.51 -0.65 -1.31
C ALA A 193 -2.56 0.50 -0.28
N ALA A 194 -3.42 1.50 -0.49
CA ALA A 194 -3.54 2.64 0.43
C ALA A 194 -4.12 2.24 1.80
N LEU A 195 -5.17 1.40 1.80
CA LEU A 195 -5.78 0.85 3.01
C LEU A 195 -4.77 -0.01 3.79
N TYR A 196 -4.02 -0.87 3.09
CA TYR A 196 -2.96 -1.68 3.68
C TYR A 196 -1.87 -0.82 4.33
N MET A 197 -1.36 0.18 3.63
CA MET A 197 -0.31 1.05 4.18
C MET A 197 -0.78 1.78 5.44
N ALA A 198 -2.05 2.23 5.47
CA ALA A 198 -2.62 2.90 6.64
C ALA A 198 -2.90 1.95 7.82
N ASP A 199 -3.19 0.67 7.53
CA ASP A 199 -3.42 -0.38 8.52
C ASP A 199 -2.13 -0.91 9.14
N SER A 200 -1.06 -0.97 8.33
CA SER A 200 0.20 -1.63 8.69
C SER A 200 1.27 -0.68 9.25
N TYR A 201 1.10 0.64 9.09
CA TYR A 201 2.13 1.60 9.48
C TYR A 201 1.55 2.82 10.19
N ASP A 202 1.90 3.01 11.45
CA ASP A 202 1.48 4.16 12.26
C ASP A 202 1.94 5.53 11.70
N LYS A 203 3.00 5.53 10.91
CA LYS A 203 3.53 6.73 10.25
C LYS A 203 2.74 7.18 9.02
N TYR A 204 1.73 6.40 8.60
CA TYR A 204 0.85 6.78 7.51
C TYR A 204 -0.61 6.74 7.93
N ARG A 205 -1.33 7.84 7.73
CA ARG A 205 -2.75 7.96 8.05
C ARG A 205 -3.50 8.50 6.85
N LEU A 206 -4.67 7.93 6.60
CA LEU A 206 -5.61 8.46 5.61
C LEU A 206 -6.44 9.60 6.22
N SER A 207 -6.69 10.65 5.45
CA SER A 207 -7.76 11.57 5.81
C SER A 207 -9.11 10.85 5.67
N ARG A 208 -10.14 11.33 6.40
CA ARG A 208 -11.50 10.78 6.30
C ARG A 208 -12.00 10.70 4.85
N GLN A 209 -11.69 11.71 4.05
CA GLN A 209 -12.09 11.75 2.63
C GLN A 209 -11.38 10.69 1.80
N GLN A 210 -10.07 10.48 2.02
CA GLN A 210 -9.31 9.43 1.32
C GLN A 210 -9.75 8.03 1.76
N GLU A 211 -10.03 7.84 3.04
CA GLU A 211 -10.52 6.57 3.55
C GLU A 211 -11.89 6.20 2.93
N GLN A 212 -12.81 7.15 2.85
CA GLN A 212 -14.10 6.95 2.18
C GLN A 212 -13.94 6.59 0.70
N LEU A 213 -13.06 7.29 -0.02
CA LEU A 213 -12.76 7.02 -1.43
C LEU A 213 -12.21 5.62 -1.63
N PHE A 214 -11.19 5.24 -0.86
CA PHE A 214 -10.56 3.93 -1.01
C PHE A 214 -11.46 2.78 -0.57
N ASN A 215 -12.27 2.95 0.46
CA ASN A 215 -13.28 1.96 0.83
C ASN A 215 -14.34 1.79 -0.29
N ALA A 216 -14.78 2.87 -0.92
CA ALA A 216 -15.68 2.80 -2.06
C ALA A 216 -15.03 2.07 -3.25
N TRP A 217 -13.80 2.42 -3.63
CA TRP A 217 -13.08 1.75 -4.72
C TRP A 217 -12.79 0.28 -4.42
N ASN A 218 -12.41 -0.05 -3.19
CA ASN A 218 -12.19 -1.44 -2.77
C ASN A 218 -13.46 -2.30 -2.93
N LYS A 219 -14.63 -1.73 -2.62
CA LYS A 219 -15.93 -2.40 -2.80
C LYS A 219 -16.36 -2.50 -4.27
N MET A 220 -16.15 -1.43 -5.06
CA MET A 220 -16.62 -1.34 -6.45
C MET A 220 -15.74 -2.13 -7.43
N TYR A 221 -14.46 -2.27 -7.13
CA TYR A 221 -13.46 -2.91 -8.00
C TYR A 221 -12.83 -4.10 -7.28
N PRO A 222 -13.46 -5.29 -7.34
CA PRO A 222 -13.01 -6.48 -6.61
C PRO A 222 -11.63 -6.96 -7.08
N VAL A 223 -11.03 -7.85 -6.30
CA VAL A 223 -9.77 -8.52 -6.66
C VAL A 223 -9.95 -9.38 -7.92
N ASP A 224 -8.89 -9.48 -8.69
CA ASP A 224 -8.79 -10.41 -9.82
C ASP A 224 -7.75 -11.52 -9.55
N GLN A 225 -7.68 -12.49 -10.45
CA GLN A 225 -6.75 -13.62 -10.35
C GLN A 225 -5.28 -13.17 -10.26
N TRP A 226 -4.93 -12.12 -11.02
CA TRP A 226 -3.56 -11.63 -11.01
C TRP A 226 -3.22 -10.95 -9.69
N GLU A 227 -4.09 -10.10 -9.16
CA GLU A 227 -3.85 -9.42 -7.88
C GLU A 227 -3.69 -10.43 -6.74
N CYS A 228 -4.50 -11.50 -6.72
CA CYS A 228 -4.38 -12.58 -5.76
C CYS A 228 -3.05 -13.33 -5.90
N THR A 229 -2.65 -13.66 -7.12
CA THR A 229 -1.36 -14.31 -7.42
C THR A 229 -0.19 -13.43 -6.98
N ARG A 230 -0.25 -12.13 -7.31
CA ARG A 230 0.76 -11.15 -6.91
C ARG A 230 0.88 -11.08 -5.39
N ALA A 231 -0.23 -10.95 -4.68
CA ALA A 231 -0.23 -10.85 -3.22
C ALA A 231 0.35 -12.12 -2.56
N LYS A 232 -0.02 -13.29 -3.04
CA LYS A 232 0.52 -14.58 -2.58
C LYS A 232 2.04 -14.69 -2.77
N ARG A 233 2.56 -14.19 -3.90
CA ARG A 233 4.01 -14.15 -4.16
C ARG A 233 4.72 -13.18 -3.22
N ILE A 234 4.13 -12.00 -2.98
CA ILE A 234 4.70 -11.00 -2.07
C ILE A 234 4.71 -11.54 -0.63
N GLU A 235 3.64 -12.15 -0.17
CA GLU A 235 3.56 -12.74 1.18
C GLU A 235 4.70 -13.74 1.42
N ARG A 236 5.00 -14.62 0.46
CA ARG A 236 6.12 -15.57 0.56
C ARG A 236 7.49 -14.91 0.65
N LEU A 237 7.66 -13.77 0.00
CA LEU A 237 8.94 -13.06 -0.10
C LEU A 237 9.16 -12.07 1.04
N GLN A 238 8.10 -11.42 1.51
CA GLN A 238 8.15 -10.34 2.48
C GLN A 238 7.78 -10.81 3.89
N GLY A 239 7.01 -11.90 4.00
CA GLY A 239 6.68 -12.56 5.27
C GLY A 239 5.47 -11.99 5.99
N ASN A 240 4.78 -10.99 5.41
CA ASN A 240 3.56 -10.41 5.96
C ASN A 240 2.43 -10.41 4.92
N GLU A 241 1.20 -10.20 5.37
CA GLU A 241 0.02 -10.26 4.50
C GLU A 241 -0.63 -8.89 4.29
N ASN A 242 -1.27 -8.72 3.14
CA ASN A 242 -2.23 -7.65 2.90
C ASN A 242 -3.65 -8.19 3.01
N ARG A 243 -4.30 -8.00 4.17
CA ARG A 243 -5.66 -8.52 4.42
C ARG A 243 -6.71 -7.99 3.46
N PHE A 244 -6.50 -6.78 2.90
CA PHE A 244 -7.41 -6.17 1.93
C PHE A 244 -7.38 -6.86 0.57
N VAL A 245 -6.36 -7.66 0.29
CA VAL A 245 -6.26 -8.53 -0.89
C VAL A 245 -6.52 -9.98 -0.51
N LYS A 246 -5.86 -10.50 0.53
CA LYS A 246 -5.92 -11.91 0.92
C LYS A 246 -7.35 -12.37 1.23
N ASN A 247 -8.06 -11.65 2.10
CA ASN A 247 -9.41 -12.05 2.51
C ASN A 247 -10.41 -12.11 1.33
N PRO A 248 -10.53 -11.08 0.47
CA PRO A 248 -11.40 -11.20 -0.70
C PRO A 248 -10.92 -12.26 -1.72
N CYS A 249 -9.61 -12.50 -1.87
CA CYS A 249 -9.11 -13.59 -2.71
C CYS A 249 -9.53 -14.98 -2.18
N GLN A 250 -9.48 -15.18 -0.86
CA GLN A 250 -9.95 -16.41 -0.22
C GLN A 250 -11.47 -16.60 -0.40
N GLN A 251 -12.26 -15.53 -0.20
CA GLN A 251 -13.70 -15.55 -0.41
C GLN A 251 -14.09 -15.85 -1.87
N ALA A 252 -13.29 -15.42 -2.82
CA ALA A 252 -13.49 -15.67 -4.24
C ALA A 252 -12.92 -17.03 -4.72
N GLY A 253 -12.28 -17.83 -3.85
CA GLY A 253 -11.63 -19.10 -4.21
C GLY A 253 -10.35 -18.91 -5.05
N LEU A 254 -9.72 -17.73 -4.99
CA LEU A 254 -8.53 -17.37 -5.78
C LEU A 254 -7.22 -17.42 -4.98
N TRP A 255 -7.29 -17.86 -3.70
CA TRP A 255 -6.10 -17.91 -2.82
C TRP A 255 -5.54 -19.29 -2.67
#